data_f628c3d380311bf51b6177fdaa3b470e
#
_entry.id   f628c3d380311bf51b6177fdaa3b470e
#
_cell.length_a   1.000
_cell.length_b   1.000
_cell.length_c   1.000
_cell.angle_alpha   90.00
_cell.angle_beta   90.00
_cell.angle_gamma   90.00
#
_symmetry.space_group_name_H-M   'P 1'
#
loop_
_entity.id
_entity.type
_entity.pdbx_description
1 polymer ?
#
loop_
_entity_poly.entity_id
_entity_poly.type
_entity_poly.pdbx_seq_one_letter_code
_entity_poly.pdbx_strand_id
1 'polypeptide(L)'
;NFKDDDGYYYWAKDKKGLSDNSLITATMSILLSLTARHERSFSIDTSKWDQKFDRDGTDRSRFSMDFYYPYLARVKNNKQEFDKHLEEFYVKGLGVKCVKEEPWVTIAESSECVLAALVNGNVTSAENIFNDILQFQDSAGIFPTGYQYDLKIFWPEEKSTWTNAAVIIAGHALCTFKDINERKGSNVFVNLSNFNESN
;
A
#
# COMPACT_ATOMS: atom_id res chain seq x y z
N ASN A 1 -24.22 9.69 4.97
CA ASN A 1 -23.20 9.80 3.94
C ASN A 1 -21.84 9.92 4.63
N PHE A 2 -20.85 9.15 4.20
CA PHE A 2 -19.48 9.15 4.76
C PHE A 2 -18.49 9.92 3.87
N LYS A 3 -18.98 10.70 2.92
CA LYS A 3 -18.17 11.53 2.01
C LYS A 3 -18.29 12.99 2.37
N ASP A 4 -17.21 13.73 2.19
CA ASP A 4 -17.22 15.18 2.12
C ASP A 4 -17.70 15.68 0.76
N ASP A 5 -17.76 17.00 0.56
CA ASP A 5 -18.26 17.62 -0.67
C ASP A 5 -17.33 17.39 -1.88
N ASP A 6 -16.05 17.09 -1.66
CA ASP A 6 -15.07 16.75 -2.72
C ASP A 6 -15.07 15.25 -3.05
N GLY A 7 -15.83 14.42 -2.32
CA GLY A 7 -15.96 12.99 -2.53
C GLY A 7 -15.00 12.12 -1.73
N TYR A 8 -14.21 12.70 -0.82
CA TYR A 8 -13.33 11.95 0.07
C TYR A 8 -14.09 11.38 1.26
N TYR A 9 -13.62 10.25 1.78
CA TYR A 9 -14.28 9.57 2.87
C TYR A 9 -13.73 10.01 4.23
N TYR A 10 -14.65 10.31 5.15
CA TYR A 10 -14.33 10.45 6.57
C TYR A 10 -13.80 9.13 7.11
N TRP A 11 -12.75 9.18 7.89
CA TRP A 11 -12.06 7.98 8.37
C TRP A 11 -12.75 7.30 9.56
N ALA A 12 -13.60 8.01 10.29
CA ALA A 12 -14.31 7.47 11.44
C ALA A 12 -15.70 8.09 11.64
N LYS A 13 -16.55 7.35 12.35
CA LYS A 13 -17.81 7.82 12.92
C LYS A 13 -17.98 7.26 14.31
N ASP A 14 -18.31 8.11 15.25
CA ASP A 14 -18.63 7.75 16.63
C ASP A 14 -20.05 8.26 17.01
N LYS A 15 -20.36 8.25 18.32
CA LYS A 15 -21.63 8.75 18.84
C LYS A 15 -21.82 10.26 18.67
N LYS A 16 -20.73 11.01 18.48
CA LYS A 16 -20.75 12.47 18.29
C LYS A 16 -20.96 12.85 16.82
N GLY A 17 -20.67 11.95 15.90
CA GLY A 17 -20.81 12.17 14.46
C GLY A 17 -19.66 11.61 13.63
N LEU A 18 -19.44 12.20 12.46
CA LEU A 18 -18.29 11.91 11.59
C LEU A 18 -17.03 12.57 12.17
N SER A 19 -15.85 12.02 11.86
CA SER A 19 -14.57 12.67 12.13
C SER A 19 -14.52 14.07 11.51
N ASP A 20 -13.70 14.96 12.08
CA ASP A 20 -13.60 16.35 11.63
C ASP A 20 -13.00 16.48 10.21
N ASN A 21 -12.31 15.44 9.74
CA ASN A 21 -11.64 15.43 8.44
C ASN A 21 -11.83 14.10 7.69
N SER A 22 -11.66 14.16 6.39
CA SER A 22 -11.52 13.03 5.48
C SER A 22 -10.03 12.81 5.18
N LEU A 23 -9.62 11.55 4.99
CA LEU A 23 -8.23 11.20 4.71
C LEU A 23 -8.08 10.63 3.29
N ILE A 24 -7.01 11.04 2.62
CA ILE A 24 -6.65 10.53 1.28
C ILE A 24 -6.41 9.02 1.35
N THR A 25 -5.59 8.55 2.27
CA THR A 25 -5.26 7.12 2.44
C THR A 25 -6.51 6.28 2.72
N ALA A 26 -7.41 6.74 3.61
CA ALA A 26 -8.67 6.05 3.89
C ALA A 26 -9.55 5.99 2.64
N THR A 27 -9.62 7.07 1.87
CA THR A 27 -10.36 7.11 0.61
C THR A 27 -9.81 6.11 -0.40
N MET A 28 -8.48 6.00 -0.52
CA MET A 28 -7.82 5.01 -1.39
C MET A 28 -8.17 3.58 -1.01
N SER A 29 -8.11 3.25 0.27
CA SER A 29 -8.45 1.93 0.79
C SER A 29 -9.91 1.56 0.47
N ILE A 30 -10.83 2.50 0.63
CA ILE A 30 -12.24 2.32 0.27
C ILE A 30 -12.40 2.12 -1.24
N LEU A 31 -11.75 2.93 -2.06
CA LEU A 31 -11.80 2.79 -3.52
C LEU A 31 -11.28 1.44 -3.98
N LEU A 32 -10.18 0.98 -3.41
CA LEU A 32 -9.63 -0.35 -3.70
C LEU A 32 -10.65 -1.45 -3.39
N SER A 33 -11.32 -1.36 -2.23
CA SER A 33 -12.35 -2.31 -1.82
C SER A 33 -13.57 -2.31 -2.75
N LEU A 34 -14.03 -1.13 -3.17
CA LEU A 34 -15.17 -0.97 -4.07
C LEU A 34 -14.83 -1.45 -5.49
N THR A 35 -13.63 -1.16 -5.98
CA THR A 35 -13.15 -1.66 -7.28
C THR A 35 -13.08 -3.18 -7.29
N ALA A 36 -12.63 -3.81 -6.20
CA ALA A 36 -12.60 -5.26 -6.06
C ALA A 36 -13.99 -5.92 -6.15
N ARG A 37 -15.06 -5.18 -5.82
CA ARG A 37 -16.46 -5.63 -5.92
C ARG A 37 -17.09 -5.38 -7.30
N HIS A 38 -16.34 -4.89 -8.28
CA HIS A 38 -16.85 -4.47 -9.60
C HIS A 38 -17.90 -3.34 -9.53
N GLU A 39 -17.92 -2.58 -8.46
CA GLU A 39 -18.75 -1.39 -8.36
C GLU A 39 -18.11 -0.24 -9.12
N ARG A 40 -18.86 0.31 -10.09
CA ARG A 40 -18.33 1.22 -11.12
C ARG A 40 -18.00 2.61 -10.60
N SER A 41 -17.01 3.19 -11.27
CA SER A 41 -16.58 4.58 -11.34
C SER A 41 -16.91 5.48 -10.14
N PHE A 42 -15.90 5.71 -9.33
CA PHE A 42 -15.89 6.80 -8.37
C PHE A 42 -15.15 7.97 -9.00
N SER A 43 -15.80 9.12 -9.13
CA SER A 43 -15.09 10.34 -9.41
C SER A 43 -14.61 10.95 -8.10
N ILE A 44 -13.31 11.13 -7.98
CA ILE A 44 -12.69 11.91 -6.93
C ILE A 44 -11.99 13.06 -7.63
N ASP A 45 -12.08 14.24 -7.05
CA ASP A 45 -11.27 15.35 -7.50
C ASP A 45 -9.80 15.08 -7.19
N THR A 46 -9.06 14.61 -8.20
CA THR A 46 -7.64 14.32 -8.10
C THR A 46 -6.76 15.57 -8.25
N SER A 47 -7.32 16.73 -8.51
CA SER A 47 -6.56 17.98 -8.70
C SER A 47 -5.77 18.39 -7.44
N LYS A 48 -6.17 17.88 -6.28
CA LYS A 48 -5.52 18.16 -4.98
C LYS A 48 -4.52 17.09 -4.54
N TRP A 49 -4.27 16.06 -5.36
CA TRP A 49 -3.49 14.88 -4.98
C TRP A 49 -1.98 15.07 -4.91
N ASP A 50 -1.48 16.11 -5.58
CA ASP A 50 -0.07 16.49 -5.50
C ASP A 50 0.25 17.32 -4.26
N GLN A 51 -0.71 17.50 -3.39
CA GLN A 51 -0.53 18.25 -2.16
C GLN A 51 0.20 17.37 -1.13
N LYS A 52 1.25 17.93 -0.57
CA LYS A 52 2.03 17.38 0.53
C LYS A 52 1.17 17.14 1.79
N PHE A 53 0.11 17.91 1.94
CA PHE A 53 -0.75 17.92 3.12
C PHE A 53 -2.05 17.20 2.85
N ASP A 54 -2.56 16.50 3.85
CA ASP A 54 -3.89 15.92 3.81
C ASP A 54 -4.96 17.02 4.00
N ARG A 55 -6.22 16.62 3.92
CA ARG A 55 -7.37 17.54 3.89
C ARG A 55 -7.52 18.38 5.16
N ASP A 56 -6.97 17.93 6.28
CA ASP A 56 -6.91 18.65 7.56
C ASP A 56 -5.69 19.58 7.70
N GLY A 57 -4.83 19.66 6.66
CA GLY A 57 -3.60 20.43 6.67
C GLY A 57 -2.41 19.69 7.32
N THR A 58 -2.57 18.45 7.73
CA THR A 58 -1.48 17.64 8.28
C THR A 58 -0.49 17.23 7.19
N ASP A 59 0.82 17.43 7.44
CA ASP A 59 1.86 16.93 6.55
C ASP A 59 1.96 15.40 6.64
N ARG A 60 1.47 14.74 5.61
CA ARG A 60 1.43 13.29 5.51
C ARG A 60 2.60 12.70 4.69
N SER A 61 3.46 13.53 4.11
CA SER A 61 4.57 13.10 3.26
C SER A 61 5.61 12.23 3.97
N ARG A 62 5.54 12.18 5.30
CA ARG A 62 6.40 11.35 6.14
C ARG A 62 5.95 9.89 6.28
N PHE A 63 4.72 9.54 5.87
CA PHE A 63 4.15 8.20 6.00
C PHE A 63 4.20 7.45 4.67
N SER A 64 4.74 6.23 4.67
CA SER A 64 4.85 5.43 3.45
C SER A 64 3.49 5.09 2.83
N MET A 65 2.46 4.86 3.64
CA MET A 65 1.10 4.59 3.16
C MET A 65 0.55 5.71 2.28
N ASP A 66 0.79 6.97 2.66
CA ASP A 66 0.31 8.13 1.89
C ASP A 66 1.04 8.26 0.54
N PHE A 67 2.23 7.67 0.43
CA PHE A 67 2.95 7.54 -0.83
C PHE A 67 2.37 6.43 -1.72
N TYR A 68 2.28 5.17 -1.23
CA TYR A 68 2.02 4.04 -2.12
C TYR A 68 0.53 3.70 -2.31
N TYR A 69 -0.38 4.09 -1.42
CA TYR A 69 -1.82 3.80 -1.56
C TYR A 69 -2.45 4.41 -2.81
N PRO A 70 -2.12 5.63 -3.27
CA PRO A 70 -2.61 6.16 -4.53
C PRO A 70 -2.24 5.30 -5.75
N TYR A 71 -1.07 4.69 -5.75
CA TYR A 71 -0.65 3.74 -6.79
C TYR A 71 -1.39 2.41 -6.65
N LEU A 72 -1.50 1.88 -5.44
CA LEU A 72 -2.25 0.66 -5.18
C LEU A 72 -3.71 0.79 -5.62
N ALA A 73 -4.34 1.92 -5.36
CA ALA A 73 -5.70 2.24 -5.81
C ALA A 73 -5.78 2.67 -7.28
N ARG A 74 -4.67 2.70 -8.02
CA ARG A 74 -4.56 3.07 -9.44
C ARG A 74 -4.99 4.50 -9.77
N VAL A 75 -4.96 5.38 -8.82
CA VAL A 75 -5.20 6.79 -9.02
C VAL A 75 -3.95 7.48 -9.55
N LYS A 76 -2.79 7.02 -9.11
CA LYS A 76 -1.48 7.33 -9.70
C LYS A 76 -0.95 6.13 -10.46
N ASN A 77 -0.19 6.37 -11.55
CA ASN A 77 0.40 5.33 -12.41
C ASN A 77 1.76 5.72 -12.99
N ASN A 78 2.47 6.64 -12.37
CA ASN A 78 3.79 7.09 -12.85
C ASN A 78 4.90 6.24 -12.22
N LYS A 79 5.52 5.37 -13.03
CA LYS A 79 6.57 4.45 -12.59
C LYS A 79 7.82 5.16 -12.04
N GLN A 80 8.26 6.22 -12.71
CA GLN A 80 9.47 6.96 -12.31
C GLN A 80 9.24 7.75 -11.02
N GLU A 81 8.06 8.33 -10.86
CA GLU A 81 7.67 9.01 -9.64
C GLU A 81 7.55 8.02 -8.47
N PHE A 82 7.00 6.82 -8.71
CA PHE A 82 6.95 5.75 -7.72
C PHE A 82 8.35 5.39 -7.23
N ASP A 83 9.27 5.08 -8.14
CA ASP A 83 10.64 4.69 -7.79
C ASP A 83 11.36 5.79 -7.01
N LYS A 84 11.19 7.05 -7.40
CA LYS A 84 11.77 8.19 -6.69
C LYS A 84 11.25 8.32 -5.24
N HIS A 85 9.95 8.18 -5.02
CA HIS A 85 9.38 8.21 -3.66
C HIS A 85 9.76 6.97 -2.86
N LEU A 86 9.85 5.81 -3.51
CA LEU A 86 10.29 4.59 -2.85
C LEU A 86 11.68 4.73 -2.23
N GLU A 87 12.61 5.44 -2.88
CA GLU A 87 13.96 5.71 -2.34
C GLU A 87 13.94 6.39 -0.96
N GLU A 88 12.87 7.12 -0.62
CA GLU A 88 12.76 7.81 0.66
C GLU A 88 12.38 6.86 1.82
N PHE A 89 11.74 5.74 1.51
CA PHE A 89 11.20 4.80 2.50
C PHE A 89 11.88 3.43 2.46
N TYR A 90 12.39 3.01 1.33
CA TYR A 90 12.96 1.68 1.18
C TYR A 90 14.36 1.59 1.76
N VAL A 91 14.54 0.66 2.69
CA VAL A 91 15.84 0.31 3.28
C VAL A 91 16.26 -1.02 2.67
N LYS A 92 17.22 -0.96 1.75
CA LYS A 92 17.73 -2.14 1.05
C LYS A 92 18.19 -3.21 2.04
N GLY A 93 17.73 -4.43 1.86
CA GLY A 93 18.02 -5.56 2.74
C GLY A 93 17.10 -5.65 3.96
N LEU A 94 16.15 -4.71 4.15
CA LEU A 94 15.25 -4.73 5.31
C LEU A 94 13.76 -4.58 4.94
N GLY A 95 13.42 -3.70 3.97
CA GLY A 95 12.02 -3.44 3.60
C GLY A 95 11.66 -1.96 3.61
N VAL A 96 10.40 -1.64 3.80
CA VAL A 96 9.85 -0.28 3.73
C VAL A 96 9.59 0.26 5.14
N LYS A 97 10.05 1.49 5.40
CA LYS A 97 9.78 2.21 6.64
C LYS A 97 8.31 2.63 6.70
N CYS A 98 7.69 2.54 7.87
CA CYS A 98 6.37 3.11 8.11
C CYS A 98 6.42 4.64 8.07
N VAL A 99 7.43 5.20 8.76
CA VAL A 99 7.67 6.64 8.87
C VAL A 99 9.07 6.97 8.37
N LYS A 100 9.20 8.00 7.56
CA LYS A 100 10.42 8.34 6.84
C LYS A 100 11.64 8.54 7.74
N GLU A 101 11.45 9.22 8.88
CA GLU A 101 12.50 9.58 9.82
C GLU A 101 12.82 8.48 10.84
N GLU A 102 11.94 7.48 10.96
CA GLU A 102 12.08 6.44 11.98
C GLU A 102 12.88 5.26 11.43
N PRO A 103 13.87 4.74 12.18
CA PRO A 103 14.67 3.58 11.77
C PRO A 103 13.89 2.27 12.00
N TRP A 104 12.69 2.19 11.46
CA TRP A 104 11.73 1.12 11.67
C TRP A 104 11.06 0.70 10.38
N VAL A 105 11.35 -0.52 9.91
CA VAL A 105 10.67 -1.15 8.79
C VAL A 105 9.51 -2.01 9.30
N THR A 106 8.41 -2.00 8.57
CA THR A 106 7.22 -2.77 8.91
C THR A 106 6.91 -3.76 7.80
N ILE A 107 6.51 -4.97 8.21
CA ILE A 107 6.33 -6.07 7.27
C ILE A 107 5.03 -5.90 6.48
N ALA A 108 3.97 -5.41 7.11
CA ALA A 108 2.70 -5.18 6.45
C ALA A 108 2.81 -4.07 5.39
N GLU A 109 3.35 -2.89 5.74
CA GLU A 109 3.55 -1.79 4.80
C GLU A 109 4.51 -2.17 3.67
N SER A 110 5.56 -2.93 3.96
CA SER A 110 6.44 -3.49 2.92
C SER A 110 5.66 -4.37 1.95
N SER A 111 4.79 -5.24 2.46
CA SER A 111 3.96 -6.14 1.65
C SER A 111 2.93 -5.38 0.80
N GLU A 112 2.28 -4.37 1.36
CA GLU A 112 1.36 -3.50 0.62
C GLU A 112 2.10 -2.69 -0.45
N CYS A 113 3.32 -2.20 -0.15
CA CYS A 113 4.17 -1.54 -1.13
C CYS A 113 4.57 -2.47 -2.28
N VAL A 114 4.80 -3.77 -2.03
CA VAL A 114 4.97 -4.80 -3.08
C VAL A 114 3.77 -4.81 -4.01
N LEU A 115 2.55 -4.82 -3.48
CA LEU A 115 1.34 -4.80 -4.30
C LEU A 115 1.24 -3.52 -5.13
N ALA A 116 1.53 -2.36 -4.53
CA ALA A 116 1.53 -1.08 -5.23
C ALA A 116 2.57 -1.05 -6.37
N ALA A 117 3.77 -1.58 -6.12
CA ALA A 117 4.82 -1.70 -7.12
C ALA A 117 4.39 -2.60 -8.29
N LEU A 118 3.77 -3.74 -8.03
CA LEU A 118 3.24 -4.65 -9.07
C LEU A 118 2.17 -3.97 -9.92
N VAL A 119 1.19 -3.32 -9.28
CA VAL A 119 0.12 -2.60 -9.98
C VAL A 119 0.67 -1.50 -10.87
N ASN A 120 1.75 -0.86 -10.47
CA ASN A 120 2.40 0.23 -11.22
C ASN A 120 3.48 -0.25 -12.20
N GLY A 121 3.69 -1.58 -12.31
CA GLY A 121 4.65 -2.18 -13.24
C GLY A 121 6.12 -2.13 -12.79
N ASN A 122 6.38 -1.84 -11.51
CA ASN A 122 7.71 -1.82 -10.90
C ASN A 122 8.08 -3.21 -10.34
N VAL A 123 8.10 -4.24 -11.19
CA VAL A 123 8.28 -5.65 -10.79
C VAL A 123 9.57 -5.87 -10.01
N THR A 124 10.68 -5.30 -10.47
CA THR A 124 11.98 -5.44 -9.81
C THR A 124 11.95 -4.87 -8.39
N SER A 125 11.32 -3.71 -8.18
CA SER A 125 11.15 -3.12 -6.85
C SER A 125 10.30 -4.02 -5.96
N ALA A 126 9.21 -4.57 -6.49
CA ALA A 126 8.36 -5.53 -5.78
C ALA A 126 9.14 -6.77 -5.33
N GLU A 127 9.94 -7.37 -6.23
CA GLU A 127 10.78 -8.54 -5.92
C GLU A 127 11.81 -8.23 -4.84
N ASN A 128 12.50 -7.09 -4.94
CA ASN A 128 13.50 -6.70 -3.98
C ASN A 128 12.89 -6.52 -2.59
N ILE A 129 11.80 -5.74 -2.48
CA ILE A 129 11.13 -5.51 -1.19
C ILE A 129 10.65 -6.85 -0.59
N PHE A 130 10.02 -7.70 -1.39
CA PHE A 130 9.51 -8.98 -0.90
C PHE A 130 10.62 -9.89 -0.42
N ASN A 131 11.71 -10.03 -1.18
CA ASN A 131 12.87 -10.84 -0.78
C ASN A 131 13.52 -10.32 0.50
N ASP A 132 13.59 -8.99 0.66
CA ASP A 132 14.21 -8.38 1.84
C ASP A 132 13.42 -8.67 3.12
N ILE A 133 12.09 -8.74 3.07
CA ILE A 133 11.29 -9.05 4.27
C ILE A 133 11.28 -10.53 4.63
N LEU A 134 11.58 -11.44 3.70
CA LEU A 134 11.56 -12.89 3.98
C LEU A 134 12.54 -13.31 5.08
N GLN A 135 13.64 -12.59 5.30
CA GLN A 135 14.60 -12.88 6.36
C GLN A 135 14.01 -12.76 7.77
N PHE A 136 12.90 -12.05 7.93
CA PHE A 136 12.26 -11.86 9.23
C PHE A 136 11.27 -12.96 9.60
N GLN A 137 11.09 -13.95 8.72
CA GLN A 137 10.27 -15.11 9.00
C GLN A 137 10.92 -15.98 10.08
N ASP A 138 10.17 -16.32 11.12
CA ASP A 138 10.65 -17.24 12.15
C ASP A 138 10.58 -18.71 11.72
N SER A 139 11.05 -19.61 12.60
CA SER A 139 11.04 -21.05 12.34
C SER A 139 9.64 -21.68 12.22
N ALA A 140 8.59 -20.98 12.68
CA ALA A 140 7.20 -21.38 12.51
C ALA A 140 6.56 -20.79 11.24
N GLY A 141 7.30 -20.03 10.45
CA GLY A 141 6.82 -19.39 9.23
C GLY A 141 6.07 -18.08 9.49
N ILE A 142 6.18 -17.48 10.67
CA ILE A 142 5.43 -16.31 11.10
C ILE A 142 6.31 -15.07 11.06
N PHE A 143 5.73 -13.94 10.62
CA PHE A 143 6.41 -12.65 10.53
C PHE A 143 6.07 -11.75 11.72
N PRO A 144 7.05 -10.98 12.25
CA PRO A 144 6.81 -9.93 13.24
C PRO A 144 6.09 -8.74 12.59
N THR A 145 5.57 -7.83 13.39
CA THR A 145 4.96 -6.58 12.91
C THR A 145 6.01 -5.67 12.26
N GLY A 146 7.19 -5.53 12.87
CA GLY A 146 8.26 -4.71 12.31
C GLY A 146 9.61 -4.93 12.99
N TYR A 147 10.63 -4.33 12.40
CA TYR A 147 12.02 -4.39 12.85
C TYR A 147 12.61 -3.00 12.99
N GLN A 148 12.99 -2.65 14.21
CA GLN A 148 13.72 -1.42 14.51
C GLN A 148 15.22 -1.70 14.33
N TYR A 149 15.80 -1.19 13.26
CA TYR A 149 17.11 -1.65 12.80
C TYR A 149 18.30 -0.99 13.52
N ASP A 150 18.16 0.19 14.12
CA ASP A 150 19.21 0.79 14.94
C ASP A 150 19.40 0.03 16.26
N LEU A 151 18.30 -0.36 16.90
CA LEU A 151 18.31 -1.15 18.13
C LEU A 151 18.42 -2.65 17.86
N LYS A 152 18.21 -3.10 16.63
CA LYS A 152 18.20 -4.50 16.21
C LYS A 152 17.19 -5.36 16.98
N ILE A 153 15.99 -4.85 17.18
CA ILE A 153 14.89 -5.52 17.87
C ILE A 153 13.65 -5.60 16.99
N PHE A 154 12.83 -6.61 17.22
CA PHE A 154 11.48 -6.65 16.68
C PHE A 154 10.58 -5.78 17.57
N TRP A 155 9.85 -4.86 16.94
CA TRP A 155 8.98 -3.95 17.65
C TRP A 155 7.74 -3.57 16.80
N PRO A 156 6.52 -3.52 17.38
CA PRO A 156 6.20 -4.05 18.71
C PRO A 156 6.46 -5.54 18.83
N GLU A 157 6.56 -6.07 20.05
CA GLU A 157 6.78 -7.50 20.30
C GLU A 157 5.48 -8.29 20.07
N GLU A 158 5.05 -8.32 18.80
CA GLU A 158 3.83 -9.01 18.36
C GLU A 158 4.00 -9.62 16.97
N LYS A 159 3.16 -10.60 16.67
CA LYS A 159 3.06 -11.28 15.37
C LYS A 159 1.60 -11.32 14.95
N SER A 160 1.11 -10.22 14.40
CA SER A 160 -0.30 -10.06 14.08
C SER A 160 -0.73 -10.91 12.89
N THR A 161 -1.98 -11.35 12.88
CA THR A 161 -2.59 -12.02 11.72
C THR A 161 -2.68 -11.10 10.51
N TRP A 162 -2.87 -9.81 10.74
CA TRP A 162 -2.86 -8.77 9.74
C TRP A 162 -1.54 -8.75 8.95
N THR A 163 -0.39 -8.67 9.65
CA THR A 163 0.93 -8.68 9.03
C THR A 163 1.14 -9.93 8.19
N ASN A 164 0.83 -11.10 8.73
CA ASN A 164 1.01 -12.37 8.04
C ASN A 164 0.09 -12.52 6.83
N ALA A 165 -1.15 -12.03 6.91
CA ALA A 165 -2.06 -11.98 5.77
C ALA A 165 -1.53 -11.08 4.64
N ALA A 166 -0.96 -9.92 4.97
CA ALA A 166 -0.36 -9.01 4.00
C ALA A 166 0.81 -9.68 3.23
N VAL A 167 1.68 -10.41 3.93
CA VAL A 167 2.78 -11.16 3.30
C VAL A 167 2.25 -12.24 2.33
N ILE A 168 1.23 -13.00 2.75
CA ILE A 168 0.64 -14.05 1.92
C ILE A 168 0.04 -13.44 0.64
N ILE A 169 -0.68 -12.33 0.77
CA ILE A 169 -1.30 -11.65 -0.37
C ILE A 169 -0.22 -11.11 -1.32
N ALA A 170 0.83 -10.48 -0.79
CA ALA A 170 1.93 -9.96 -1.59
C ALA A 170 2.69 -11.08 -2.33
N GLY A 171 3.03 -12.16 -1.64
CA GLY A 171 3.70 -13.32 -2.24
C GLY A 171 2.86 -13.99 -3.31
N HIS A 172 1.56 -14.17 -3.06
CA HIS A 172 0.64 -14.72 -4.06
C HIS A 172 0.54 -13.82 -5.30
N ALA A 173 0.41 -12.50 -5.10
CA ALA A 173 0.35 -11.54 -6.21
C ALA A 173 1.64 -11.55 -7.04
N LEU A 174 2.80 -11.61 -6.39
CA LEU A 174 4.10 -11.64 -7.06
C LEU A 174 4.28 -12.92 -7.89
N CYS A 175 3.97 -14.10 -7.34
CA CYS A 175 4.00 -15.37 -8.07
C CYS A 175 3.06 -15.35 -9.27
N THR A 176 1.84 -14.90 -9.07
CA THR A 176 0.82 -14.75 -10.08
C THR A 176 1.25 -13.84 -11.22
N PHE A 177 1.85 -12.69 -10.89
CA PHE A 177 2.34 -11.74 -11.90
C PHE A 177 3.45 -12.36 -12.77
N LYS A 178 4.32 -13.17 -12.17
CA LYS A 178 5.35 -13.93 -12.91
C LYS A 178 4.73 -14.98 -13.84
N ASP A 179 3.80 -15.78 -13.34
CA ASP A 179 3.13 -16.82 -14.13
C ASP A 179 2.39 -16.26 -15.34
N ILE A 180 1.82 -15.06 -15.23
CA ILE A 180 1.12 -14.41 -16.34
C ILE A 180 2.07 -13.95 -17.42
N ASN A 181 3.18 -13.36 -17.04
CA ASN A 181 4.20 -12.96 -17.99
C ASN A 181 4.80 -14.16 -18.73
N GLU A 182 4.82 -15.33 -18.09
CA GLU A 182 5.32 -16.57 -18.68
C GLU A 182 4.25 -17.35 -19.49
N ARG A 183 2.95 -17.30 -19.12
CA ARG A 183 1.93 -18.24 -19.61
C ARG A 183 0.65 -17.66 -20.21
N LYS A 184 0.41 -16.34 -20.19
CA LYS A 184 -0.87 -15.74 -20.62
C LYS A 184 -2.10 -16.37 -19.94
N GLY A 185 -2.09 -16.59 -18.64
CA GLY A 185 -3.17 -17.24 -17.90
C GLY A 185 -3.97 -16.31 -16.99
N SER A 186 -5.26 -16.58 -16.84
CA SER A 186 -6.19 -15.78 -16.02
C SER A 186 -5.96 -15.95 -14.51
N ASN A 187 -5.96 -14.84 -13.76
CA ASN A 187 -5.83 -14.88 -12.31
C ASN A 187 -6.60 -13.74 -11.61
N VAL A 188 -7.08 -13.99 -10.38
CA VAL A 188 -7.95 -13.09 -9.62
C VAL A 188 -7.39 -11.67 -9.45
N PHE A 189 -6.08 -11.54 -9.26
CA PHE A 189 -5.43 -10.22 -9.13
C PHE A 189 -5.14 -9.53 -10.46
N VAL A 190 -5.09 -10.26 -11.57
CA VAL A 190 -4.92 -9.71 -12.92
C VAL A 190 -6.21 -9.11 -13.45
N ASN A 191 -7.35 -9.60 -13.02
CA ASN A 191 -8.62 -8.94 -13.34
C ASN A 191 -8.66 -7.49 -12.83
N LEU A 192 -7.87 -7.13 -11.82
CA LEU A 192 -7.66 -5.74 -11.43
C LEU A 192 -6.90 -4.92 -12.49
N SER A 193 -6.14 -5.55 -13.41
CA SER A 193 -5.40 -4.87 -14.48
C SER A 193 -6.23 -4.60 -15.74
N ASN A 194 -7.24 -5.41 -16.04
CA ASN A 194 -8.04 -5.31 -17.27
C ASN A 194 -9.12 -4.23 -17.23
N PHE A 195 -9.29 -3.51 -16.14
CA PHE A 195 -10.33 -2.49 -16.02
C PHE A 195 -10.05 -1.18 -16.78
N ASN A 196 -8.86 -0.99 -17.33
CA ASN A 196 -8.48 0.26 -18.02
C ASN A 196 -8.48 0.16 -19.56
N GLU A 197 -8.83 -0.97 -20.17
CA GLU A 197 -8.82 -1.09 -21.65
C GLU A 197 -10.19 -0.92 -22.31
N SER A 198 -11.21 -0.51 -21.59
CA SER A 198 -12.56 -0.30 -22.15
C SER A 198 -13.08 1.10 -21.83
N ASN A 199 -12.42 2.13 -22.35
CA ASN A 199 -13.03 3.43 -22.63
C ASN A 199 -12.20 4.18 -23.67
#